data_f307242d3a5fa869728028a4c8f655a4
#
_entry.id   f307242d3a5fa869728028a4c8f655a4
#
_cell.length_a   1.000
_cell.length_b   1.000
_cell.length_c   1.000
_cell.angle_alpha   90.00
_cell.angle_beta   90.00
_cell.angle_gamma   90.00
#
_symmetry.space_group_name_H-M   'P 1'
#
loop_
_entity.id
_entity.type
_entity.pdbx_description
1 polymer ?
#
loop_
_entity_poly.entity_id
_entity_poly.type
_entity_poly.pdbx_seq_one_letter_code
_entity_poly.pdbx_strand_id
1 'polypeptide(L)'
;TSYEFFCESGKEWDGWFEKQGATRLVPRLDCDVDYDKPAAEFTNKALSHLAAVGADGVYVEANVGTTSGGPSATQPQSTDESATIANEVELVGEGVEELLSSGDRSLDILFGSQSGNSEALASKIAKQAKSYGLEGKVHDMDGFDFNSLAAKKRVIIVCSTWGEGEQPDNAEELWQFANSDAASSMEGVHFAVCALGDTSYEFFCESGKEW
;
A
#
# COMPACT_ATOMS: atom_id res chain seq x y z
N THR A 1 -11.16 11.76 22.88
CA THR A 1 -11.17 10.29 23.00
C THR A 1 -11.09 9.75 21.60
N SER A 2 -9.97 9.09 21.24
CA SER A 2 -9.84 8.43 19.95
C SER A 2 -10.72 7.17 19.96
N TYR A 3 -11.38 6.88 18.83
CA TYR A 3 -12.12 5.65 18.62
C TYR A 3 -11.19 4.44 18.84
N GLU A 4 -11.59 3.51 19.71
CA GLU A 4 -10.74 2.41 20.18
C GLU A 4 -10.28 1.50 19.05
N PHE A 5 -11.15 1.28 18.05
CA PHE A 5 -10.90 0.41 16.89
C PHE A 5 -10.49 1.16 15.62
N PHE A 6 -9.99 2.40 15.76
CA PHE A 6 -9.50 3.19 14.62
C PHE A 6 -8.41 2.43 13.87
N CYS A 7 -8.65 2.19 12.58
CA CYS A 7 -7.74 1.45 11.68
C CYS A 7 -7.42 0.02 12.14
N GLU A 8 -8.30 -0.65 12.90
CA GLU A 8 -8.01 -1.95 13.51
C GLU A 8 -7.70 -3.03 12.46
N SER A 9 -8.50 -3.16 11.39
CA SER A 9 -8.24 -4.12 10.30
C SER A 9 -6.84 -3.97 9.70
N GLY A 10 -6.39 -2.73 9.49
CA GLY A 10 -5.03 -2.48 8.99
C GLY A 10 -3.95 -2.83 10.01
N LYS A 11 -4.20 -2.64 11.32
CA LYS A 11 -3.28 -3.06 12.38
C LYS A 11 -3.16 -4.58 12.43
N GLU A 12 -4.27 -5.28 12.28
CA GLU A 12 -4.33 -6.73 12.23
C GLU A 12 -3.51 -7.28 11.07
N TRP A 13 -3.71 -6.77 9.85
CA TRP A 13 -2.91 -7.17 8.68
C TRP A 13 -1.43 -6.88 8.86
N ASP A 14 -1.08 -5.71 9.34
CA ASP A 14 0.31 -5.30 9.57
C ASP A 14 1.02 -6.22 10.57
N GLY A 15 0.38 -6.50 11.70
CA GLY A 15 0.90 -7.41 12.71
C GLY A 15 0.95 -8.87 12.23
N TRP A 16 -0.03 -9.29 11.44
CA TRP A 16 -0.06 -10.64 10.88
C TRP A 16 1.11 -10.90 9.92
N PHE A 17 1.35 -9.99 8.96
CA PHE A 17 2.47 -10.13 8.03
C PHE A 17 3.82 -10.20 8.75
N GLU A 18 4.04 -9.33 9.75
CA GLU A 18 5.25 -9.36 10.56
C GLU A 18 5.41 -10.69 11.31
N LYS A 19 4.34 -11.18 11.94
CA LYS A 19 4.33 -12.46 12.66
C LYS A 19 4.62 -13.66 11.74
N GLN A 20 4.21 -13.60 10.47
CA GLN A 20 4.47 -14.64 9.46
C GLN A 20 5.85 -14.52 8.80
N GLY A 21 6.71 -13.60 9.24
CA GLY A 21 8.10 -13.49 8.78
C GLY A 21 8.28 -12.57 7.58
N ALA A 22 7.26 -11.82 7.15
CA ALA A 22 7.40 -10.81 6.11
C ALA A 22 8.20 -9.59 6.61
N THR A 23 8.88 -8.91 5.70
CA THR A 23 9.66 -7.71 5.99
C THR A 23 8.86 -6.44 5.74
N ARG A 24 8.54 -5.69 6.80
CA ARG A 24 7.91 -4.36 6.69
C ARG A 24 8.95 -3.34 6.22
N LEU A 25 8.70 -2.70 5.07
CA LEU A 25 9.64 -1.71 4.51
C LEU A 25 9.39 -0.29 4.99
N VAL A 26 8.15 0.06 5.28
CA VAL A 26 7.79 1.36 5.84
C VAL A 26 6.82 1.17 7.00
N PRO A 27 6.80 2.06 8.00
CA PRO A 27 5.79 2.03 9.05
C PRO A 27 4.39 2.06 8.44
N ARG A 28 3.45 1.29 9.04
CA ARG A 28 2.03 1.37 8.68
C ARG A 28 1.55 2.82 8.79
N LEU A 29 0.71 3.22 7.86
CA LEU A 29 -0.02 4.48 7.92
C LEU A 29 -1.46 4.22 8.35
N ASP A 30 -1.91 4.89 9.40
CA ASP A 30 -3.29 4.94 9.84
C ASP A 30 -3.90 6.28 9.37
N CYS A 31 -4.88 6.20 8.47
CA CYS A 31 -5.52 7.36 7.82
C CYS A 31 -6.93 7.59 8.38
N ASP A 32 -7.24 8.85 8.70
CA ASP A 32 -8.59 9.33 8.93
C ASP A 32 -9.26 9.79 7.62
N VAL A 33 -10.44 10.37 7.67
CA VAL A 33 -11.23 10.81 6.51
C VAL A 33 -10.47 11.72 5.54
N ASP A 34 -9.58 12.57 6.04
CA ASP A 34 -8.73 13.48 5.25
C ASP A 34 -7.41 12.80 4.83
N TYR A 35 -7.49 11.64 4.19
CA TYR A 35 -6.31 10.81 3.92
C TYR A 35 -5.54 11.15 2.64
N ASP A 36 -6.01 12.02 1.77
CA ASP A 36 -5.38 12.25 0.44
C ASP A 36 -3.89 12.62 0.56
N LYS A 37 -3.55 13.56 1.43
CA LYS A 37 -2.16 13.99 1.62
C LYS A 37 -1.31 12.94 2.32
N PRO A 38 -1.66 12.43 3.49
CA PRO A 38 -0.86 11.40 4.15
C PRO A 38 -0.73 10.12 3.32
N ALA A 39 -1.77 9.70 2.61
CA ALA A 39 -1.72 8.55 1.72
C ALA A 39 -0.78 8.79 0.52
N ALA A 40 -0.71 10.01 -0.03
CA ALA A 40 0.24 10.34 -1.10
C ALA A 40 1.69 10.29 -0.61
N GLU A 41 1.98 10.82 0.57
CA GLU A 41 3.31 10.78 1.19
C GLU A 41 3.73 9.32 1.50
N PHE A 42 2.82 8.53 2.07
CA PHE A 42 3.03 7.10 2.29
C PHE A 42 3.30 6.36 0.98
N THR A 43 2.48 6.59 -0.04
CA THR A 43 2.61 5.93 -1.36
C THR A 43 3.99 6.18 -1.95
N ASN A 44 4.45 7.44 -1.98
CA ASN A 44 5.78 7.78 -2.46
C ASN A 44 6.88 7.01 -1.71
N LYS A 45 6.79 6.99 -0.39
CA LYS A 45 7.76 6.30 0.46
C LYS A 45 7.71 4.78 0.26
N ALA A 46 6.52 4.18 0.29
CA ALA A 46 6.35 2.75 0.12
C ALA A 46 6.84 2.27 -1.26
N LEU A 47 6.48 2.97 -2.33
CA LEU A 47 6.91 2.63 -3.68
C LEU A 47 8.43 2.77 -3.86
N SER A 48 9.05 3.80 -3.27
CA SER A 48 10.51 3.97 -3.31
C SER A 48 11.24 2.80 -2.66
N HIS A 49 10.77 2.34 -1.50
CA HIS A 49 11.37 1.20 -0.80
C HIS A 49 11.07 -0.14 -1.51
N LEU A 50 9.84 -0.35 -1.98
CA LEU A 50 9.46 -1.57 -2.71
C LEU A 50 10.19 -1.67 -4.07
N ALA A 51 10.47 -0.55 -4.73
CA ALA A 51 11.28 -0.53 -5.94
C ALA A 51 12.73 -0.95 -5.70
N ALA A 52 13.25 -0.75 -4.48
CA ALA A 52 14.58 -1.19 -4.06
C ALA A 52 14.68 -2.70 -3.78
N VAL A 53 13.58 -3.43 -3.80
CA VAL A 53 13.57 -4.90 -3.78
C VAL A 53 13.87 -5.40 -5.19
N GLY A 54 14.93 -6.18 -5.35
CA GLY A 54 15.35 -6.75 -6.64
C GLY A 54 14.37 -7.79 -7.20
N ALA A 55 14.61 -8.20 -8.44
CA ALA A 55 13.86 -9.30 -9.05
C ALA A 55 14.12 -10.65 -8.36
N ASP A 56 15.22 -10.76 -7.64
CA ASP A 56 15.58 -11.88 -6.77
C ASP A 56 14.91 -11.86 -5.40
N GLY A 57 14.20 -10.76 -5.06
CA GLY A 57 13.57 -10.55 -3.76
C GLY A 57 14.51 -9.97 -2.70
N VAL A 58 15.72 -9.54 -3.06
CA VAL A 58 16.65 -8.92 -2.11
C VAL A 58 16.40 -7.42 -2.00
N TYR A 59 16.20 -6.94 -0.78
CA TYR A 59 16.08 -5.51 -0.51
C TYR A 59 17.46 -4.85 -0.39
N VAL A 60 17.69 -3.78 -1.15
CA VAL A 60 18.95 -3.02 -1.13
C VAL A 60 18.64 -1.55 -0.82
N GLU A 61 18.85 -1.13 0.42
CA GLU A 61 18.54 0.22 0.90
C GLU A 61 19.21 1.33 0.08
N ALA A 62 20.44 1.10 -0.42
CA ALA A 62 21.15 2.04 -1.27
C ALA A 62 20.42 2.35 -2.59
N ASN A 63 19.46 1.51 -2.99
CA ASN A 63 18.66 1.71 -4.19
C ASN A 63 17.38 2.53 -3.92
N VAL A 64 17.07 2.87 -2.67
CA VAL A 64 15.92 3.71 -2.34
C VAL A 64 16.10 5.09 -2.93
N GLY A 65 15.15 5.52 -3.76
CA GLY A 65 15.19 6.83 -4.44
C GLY A 65 16.08 6.92 -5.68
N THR A 66 16.85 5.88 -6.03
CA THR A 66 17.66 5.88 -7.27
C THR A 66 16.82 5.61 -8.53
N THR A 67 15.65 5.02 -8.36
CA THR A 67 14.63 4.81 -9.41
C THR A 67 13.67 6.00 -9.47
N SER A 68 14.17 7.23 -9.35
CA SER A 68 13.33 8.39 -9.15
C SER A 68 12.67 8.89 -10.44
N GLY A 69 11.40 8.56 -10.57
CA GLY A 69 10.40 9.33 -11.32
C GLY A 69 9.37 10.00 -10.38
N GLY A 70 9.62 10.06 -9.07
CA GLY A 70 8.73 10.74 -8.12
C GLY A 70 8.87 12.26 -8.20
N PRO A 71 7.76 13.06 -8.07
CA PRO A 71 7.84 14.51 -8.08
C PRO A 71 8.68 14.99 -6.89
N SER A 72 9.85 15.55 -7.19
CA SER A 72 10.67 16.27 -6.21
C SER A 72 9.83 17.43 -5.65
N ALA A 73 9.59 17.43 -4.35
CA ALA A 73 8.99 18.57 -3.65
C ALA A 73 10.02 19.70 -3.60
N THR A 74 10.10 20.46 -4.68
CA THR A 74 10.87 21.73 -4.70
C THR A 74 9.90 22.86 -4.37
N GLN A 75 10.22 23.59 -3.31
CA GLN A 75 9.57 24.85 -2.95
C GLN A 75 9.59 25.84 -4.12
N PRO A 76 8.59 26.72 -4.27
CA PRO A 76 8.54 27.66 -5.37
C PRO A 76 9.55 28.78 -5.15
N GLN A 77 10.61 28.82 -5.94
CA GLN A 77 11.33 30.05 -6.24
C GLN A 77 11.01 30.43 -7.69
N SER A 78 10.38 31.57 -7.80
CA SER A 78 10.06 32.24 -9.04
C SER A 78 11.33 32.59 -9.83
N THR A 79 11.44 32.12 -11.08
CA THR A 79 11.96 32.87 -12.23
C THR A 79 11.68 32.13 -13.53
N ASP A 80 11.27 32.88 -14.55
CA ASP A 80 11.04 32.48 -15.93
C ASP A 80 12.16 31.59 -16.49
N GLU A 81 11.79 30.43 -17.06
CA GLU A 81 12.37 29.95 -18.32
C GLU A 81 11.57 28.73 -18.83
N SER A 82 10.83 29.00 -19.88
CA SER A 82 10.02 28.04 -20.62
C SER A 82 10.86 27.43 -21.74
N ALA A 83 11.68 26.43 -21.51
CA ALA A 83 12.33 25.67 -22.58
C ALA A 83 13.00 24.33 -22.20
N THR A 84 12.91 23.81 -20.94
CA THR A 84 13.72 22.63 -20.53
C THR A 84 12.88 21.42 -20.11
N ILE A 85 11.55 21.53 -20.11
CA ILE A 85 10.66 20.48 -19.53
C ILE A 85 10.45 19.29 -20.48
N ALA A 86 10.68 19.47 -21.80
CA ALA A 86 10.45 18.38 -22.77
C ALA A 86 11.53 17.29 -22.77
N ASN A 87 12.77 17.60 -22.37
CA ASN A 87 13.88 16.64 -22.41
C ASN A 87 14.01 15.77 -21.14
N GLU A 88 13.52 16.25 -19.98
CA GLU A 88 13.58 15.47 -18.73
C GLU A 88 12.51 14.36 -18.66
N VAL A 89 11.37 14.56 -19.30
CA VAL A 89 10.29 13.57 -19.36
C VAL A 89 10.65 12.37 -20.25
N GLU A 90 11.45 12.57 -21.29
CA GLU A 90 11.88 11.52 -22.22
C GLU A 90 12.98 10.63 -21.61
N LEU A 91 13.89 11.18 -20.83
CA LEU A 91 14.94 10.45 -20.13
C LEU A 91 14.41 9.55 -18.97
N VAL A 92 13.32 9.98 -18.32
CA VAL A 92 12.66 9.19 -17.27
C VAL A 92 11.93 7.97 -17.87
N GLY A 93 11.41 8.09 -19.08
CA GLY A 93 10.73 6.98 -19.79
C GLY A 93 11.66 5.83 -20.14
N GLU A 94 12.85 6.11 -20.68
CA GLU A 94 13.80 5.07 -21.09
C GLU A 94 14.34 4.27 -19.88
N GLY A 95 14.65 4.91 -18.77
CA GLY A 95 15.13 4.22 -17.56
C GLY A 95 14.07 3.33 -16.90
N VAL A 96 12.79 3.71 -16.97
CA VAL A 96 11.66 2.93 -16.42
C VAL A 96 11.40 1.68 -17.28
N GLU A 97 11.44 1.78 -18.60
CA GLU A 97 11.27 0.63 -19.50
C GLU A 97 12.40 -0.40 -19.32
N GLU A 98 13.63 0.04 -19.12
CA GLU A 98 14.75 -0.85 -18.82
C GLU A 98 14.59 -1.57 -17.48
N LEU A 99 14.11 -0.86 -16.44
CA LEU A 99 13.81 -1.45 -15.13
C LEU A 99 12.67 -2.48 -15.21
N LEU A 100 11.60 -2.19 -15.95
CA LEU A 100 10.49 -3.15 -16.14
C LEU A 100 10.93 -4.40 -16.92
N SER A 101 11.96 -4.29 -17.77
CA SER A 101 12.52 -5.43 -18.51
C SER A 101 13.52 -6.25 -17.71
N SER A 102 13.99 -5.79 -16.56
CA SER A 102 15.06 -6.39 -15.74
C SER A 102 14.60 -7.53 -14.81
N GLY A 103 13.53 -8.25 -15.14
CA GLY A 103 13.00 -9.38 -14.38
C GLY A 103 11.69 -9.07 -13.67
N ASP A 104 11.34 -9.82 -12.61
CA ASP A 104 10.09 -9.66 -11.88
C ASP A 104 10.04 -8.32 -11.13
N ARG A 105 9.21 -7.40 -11.62
CA ARG A 105 8.93 -6.08 -11.04
C ARG A 105 7.47 -5.96 -10.59
N SER A 106 6.77 -7.08 -10.44
CA SER A 106 5.38 -7.08 -9.99
C SER A 106 5.25 -6.53 -8.56
N LEU A 107 4.20 -5.76 -8.36
CA LEU A 107 3.74 -5.26 -7.07
C LEU A 107 2.27 -5.64 -6.94
N ASP A 108 1.94 -6.50 -6.00
CA ASP A 108 0.57 -6.91 -5.73
C ASP A 108 -0.04 -5.98 -4.66
N ILE A 109 -1.18 -5.37 -4.96
CA ILE A 109 -1.87 -4.41 -4.10
C ILE A 109 -3.24 -5.00 -3.78
N LEU A 110 -3.44 -5.44 -2.55
CA LEU A 110 -4.70 -6.00 -2.10
C LEU A 110 -5.52 -4.93 -1.39
N PHE A 111 -6.81 -4.87 -1.69
CA PHE A 111 -7.70 -3.95 -0.99
C PHE A 111 -8.86 -4.65 -0.30
N GLY A 112 -9.16 -4.19 0.93
CA GLY A 112 -10.38 -4.45 1.68
C GLY A 112 -11.16 -3.15 1.86
N SER A 113 -12.40 -3.08 1.38
CA SER A 113 -13.15 -1.82 1.33
C SER A 113 -14.65 -2.00 1.46
N GLN A 114 -15.26 -1.27 2.41
CA GLN A 114 -16.72 -1.21 2.52
C GLN A 114 -17.32 -0.10 1.64
N SER A 115 -16.61 1.03 1.51
CA SER A 115 -17.11 2.24 0.83
C SER A 115 -16.48 2.49 -0.55
N GLY A 116 -15.53 1.66 -0.98
CA GLY A 116 -14.76 1.85 -2.21
C GLY A 116 -13.52 2.76 -2.08
N ASN A 117 -13.28 3.37 -0.91
CA ASN A 117 -12.13 4.27 -0.71
C ASN A 117 -10.79 3.53 -0.82
N SER A 118 -10.68 2.33 -0.23
CA SER A 118 -9.47 1.51 -0.32
C SER A 118 -9.21 1.04 -1.76
N GLU A 119 -10.25 0.69 -2.52
CA GLU A 119 -10.14 0.34 -3.94
C GLU A 119 -9.62 1.52 -4.78
N ALA A 120 -10.21 2.70 -4.57
CA ALA A 120 -9.78 3.91 -5.27
C ALA A 120 -8.32 4.26 -4.97
N LEU A 121 -7.89 4.14 -3.70
CA LEU A 121 -6.51 4.36 -3.30
C LEU A 121 -5.56 3.29 -3.88
N ALA A 122 -5.91 2.01 -3.83
CA ALA A 122 -5.14 0.92 -4.43
C ALA A 122 -4.93 1.15 -5.94
N SER A 123 -5.97 1.61 -6.64
CA SER A 123 -5.89 1.97 -8.06
C SER A 123 -4.97 3.17 -8.33
N LYS A 124 -4.95 4.18 -7.44
CA LYS A 124 -4.01 5.32 -7.53
C LYS A 124 -2.57 4.83 -7.33
N ILE A 125 -2.32 3.99 -6.32
CA ILE A 125 -1.00 3.40 -6.04
C ILE A 125 -0.50 2.59 -7.24
N ALA A 126 -1.32 1.73 -7.84
CA ALA A 126 -0.95 0.93 -9.00
C ALA A 126 -0.55 1.78 -10.22
N LYS A 127 -1.26 2.88 -10.47
CA LYS A 127 -0.90 3.82 -11.54
C LYS A 127 0.44 4.49 -11.27
N GLN A 128 0.68 4.90 -10.03
CA GLN A 128 1.91 5.57 -9.63
C GLN A 128 3.11 4.61 -9.58
N ALA A 129 2.90 3.31 -9.32
CA ALA A 129 3.95 2.29 -9.26
C ALA A 129 4.82 2.25 -10.53
N LYS A 130 4.22 2.56 -11.70
CA LYS A 130 4.95 2.61 -12.98
C LYS A 130 6.09 3.60 -12.97
N SER A 131 5.92 4.77 -12.33
CA SER A 131 6.99 5.79 -12.23
C SER A 131 8.17 5.35 -11.34
N TYR A 132 8.01 4.26 -10.61
CA TYR A 132 9.05 3.60 -9.81
C TYR A 132 9.58 2.31 -10.45
N GLY A 133 9.23 2.06 -11.72
CA GLY A 133 9.63 0.83 -12.41
C GLY A 133 8.97 -0.43 -11.82
N LEU A 134 7.75 -0.31 -11.29
CA LEU A 134 6.97 -1.42 -10.76
C LEU A 134 5.69 -1.63 -11.57
N GLU A 135 5.31 -2.90 -11.75
CA GLU A 135 4.04 -3.29 -12.35
C GLU A 135 3.00 -3.53 -11.26
N GLY A 136 2.20 -2.50 -10.94
CA GLY A 136 1.14 -2.58 -9.94
C GLY A 136 -0.05 -3.40 -10.42
N LYS A 137 -0.44 -4.42 -9.65
CA LYS A 137 -1.61 -5.28 -9.86
C LYS A 137 -2.53 -5.11 -8.67
N VAL A 138 -3.75 -4.65 -8.93
CA VAL A 138 -4.78 -4.46 -7.90
C VAL A 138 -5.63 -5.72 -7.79
N HIS A 139 -5.84 -6.18 -6.57
CA HIS A 139 -6.62 -7.37 -6.24
C HIS A 139 -7.67 -7.02 -5.20
N ASP A 140 -8.90 -7.42 -5.46
CA ASP A 140 -9.91 -7.51 -4.43
C ASP A 140 -9.52 -8.64 -3.46
N MET A 141 -9.70 -8.44 -2.17
CA MET A 141 -9.47 -9.49 -1.19
C MET A 141 -10.52 -10.60 -1.30
N ASP A 142 -11.73 -10.28 -1.80
CA ASP A 142 -12.75 -11.30 -2.09
C ASP A 142 -12.27 -12.24 -3.20
N GLY A 143 -12.30 -13.54 -2.91
CA GLY A 143 -11.88 -14.58 -3.84
C GLY A 143 -10.39 -14.62 -4.17
N PHE A 144 -9.53 -13.84 -3.49
CA PHE A 144 -8.09 -13.88 -3.70
C PHE A 144 -7.47 -15.17 -3.16
N ASP A 145 -6.62 -15.83 -3.95
CA ASP A 145 -5.87 -17.00 -3.49
C ASP A 145 -4.76 -16.58 -2.51
N PHE A 146 -5.05 -16.70 -1.22
CA PHE A 146 -4.15 -16.33 -0.14
C PHE A 146 -2.77 -17.00 -0.24
N ASN A 147 -2.72 -18.28 -0.58
CA ASN A 147 -1.46 -19.01 -0.66
C ASN A 147 -0.53 -18.50 -1.76
N SER A 148 -1.10 -17.80 -2.75
CA SER A 148 -0.29 -17.15 -3.77
C SER A 148 0.57 -16.01 -3.23
N LEU A 149 0.22 -15.40 -2.07
CA LEU A 149 0.99 -14.32 -1.45
C LEU A 149 2.41 -14.74 -1.06
N ALA A 150 2.60 -15.97 -0.58
CA ALA A 150 3.91 -16.46 -0.18
C ALA A 150 4.94 -16.49 -1.32
N ALA A 151 4.47 -16.49 -2.58
CA ALA A 151 5.32 -16.40 -3.77
C ALA A 151 5.59 -14.96 -4.23
N LYS A 152 4.94 -13.97 -3.63
CA LYS A 152 5.09 -12.56 -3.99
C LYS A 152 6.31 -11.96 -3.29
N LYS A 153 6.93 -11.01 -3.97
CA LYS A 153 8.09 -10.29 -3.41
C LYS A 153 7.72 -8.95 -2.82
N ARG A 154 6.66 -8.32 -3.36
CA ARG A 154 6.23 -6.97 -3.02
C ARG A 154 4.72 -6.91 -2.89
N VAL A 155 4.26 -6.51 -1.72
CA VAL A 155 2.83 -6.44 -1.40
C VAL A 155 2.49 -5.10 -0.74
N ILE A 156 1.39 -4.49 -1.14
CA ILE A 156 0.76 -3.40 -0.40
C ILE A 156 -0.64 -3.85 0.00
N ILE A 157 -0.97 -3.65 1.27
CA ILE A 157 -2.32 -3.82 1.79
C ILE A 157 -2.95 -2.44 1.96
N VAL A 158 -4.15 -2.26 1.42
CA VAL A 158 -4.98 -1.07 1.62
C VAL A 158 -6.32 -1.53 2.19
N CYS A 159 -6.53 -1.36 3.48
CA CYS A 159 -7.71 -1.92 4.14
C CYS A 159 -8.41 -0.87 5.01
N SER A 160 -9.73 -0.76 4.85
CA SER A 160 -10.57 0.03 5.74
C SER A 160 -11.06 -0.82 6.91
N THR A 161 -11.36 -0.16 8.03
CA THR A 161 -12.02 -0.79 9.18
C THR A 161 -13.50 -0.52 9.12
N TRP A 162 -14.29 -1.53 9.42
CA TRP A 162 -15.76 -1.47 9.48
C TRP A 162 -16.25 -1.72 10.90
N GLY A 163 -17.48 -1.23 11.21
CA GLY A 163 -18.17 -1.52 12.46
C GLY A 163 -17.35 -1.24 13.71
N GLU A 164 -17.25 -2.22 14.59
CA GLU A 164 -16.51 -2.18 15.86
C GLU A 164 -15.09 -2.76 15.73
N GLY A 165 -14.42 -2.54 14.61
CA GLY A 165 -13.05 -3.02 14.37
C GLY A 165 -12.96 -4.16 13.36
N GLU A 166 -14.09 -4.54 12.72
CA GLU A 166 -14.17 -5.68 11.83
C GLU A 166 -13.50 -5.42 10.48
N GLN A 167 -13.14 -6.52 9.83
CA GLN A 167 -12.71 -6.49 8.43
C GLN A 167 -13.90 -6.06 7.54
N PRO A 168 -13.65 -5.34 6.43
CA PRO A 168 -14.71 -5.11 5.44
C PRO A 168 -15.14 -6.43 4.80
N ASP A 169 -16.41 -6.49 4.34
CA ASP A 169 -17.04 -7.72 3.83
C ASP A 169 -16.17 -8.47 2.81
N ASN A 170 -15.51 -7.75 1.90
CA ASN A 170 -14.63 -8.34 0.89
C ASN A 170 -13.26 -8.80 1.42
N ALA A 171 -12.93 -8.54 2.69
CA ALA A 171 -11.67 -8.98 3.30
C ALA A 171 -11.88 -10.10 4.33
N GLU A 172 -13.11 -10.34 4.77
CA GLU A 172 -13.42 -11.24 5.87
C GLU A 172 -12.98 -12.69 5.62
N GLU A 173 -13.31 -13.25 4.45
CA GLU A 173 -12.91 -14.63 4.13
C GLU A 173 -11.39 -14.78 4.04
N LEU A 174 -10.70 -13.79 3.44
CA LEU A 174 -9.26 -13.79 3.34
C LEU A 174 -8.60 -13.70 4.71
N TRP A 175 -9.15 -12.87 5.62
CA TRP A 175 -8.68 -12.72 6.98
C TRP A 175 -8.88 -13.99 7.82
N GLN A 176 -10.03 -14.64 7.68
CA GLN A 176 -10.30 -15.93 8.33
C GLN A 176 -9.32 -17.00 7.86
N PHE A 177 -9.03 -17.06 6.55
CA PHE A 177 -8.04 -17.98 6.02
C PHE A 177 -6.62 -17.67 6.54
N ALA A 178 -6.24 -16.39 6.61
CA ALA A 178 -4.96 -15.95 7.14
C ALA A 178 -4.71 -16.44 8.58
N ASN A 179 -5.76 -16.50 9.38
CA ASN A 179 -5.69 -16.97 10.77
C ASN A 179 -5.87 -18.49 10.94
N SER A 180 -5.98 -19.23 9.85
CA SER A 180 -6.06 -20.68 9.88
C SER A 180 -4.68 -21.36 9.88
N ASP A 181 -4.63 -22.62 10.30
CA ASP A 181 -3.41 -23.45 10.23
C ASP A 181 -2.95 -23.72 8.77
N ALA A 182 -3.78 -23.40 7.78
CA ALA A 182 -3.48 -23.58 6.36
C ALA A 182 -2.74 -22.39 5.75
N ALA A 183 -2.60 -21.27 6.47
CA ALA A 183 -1.91 -20.10 5.96
C ALA A 183 -0.40 -20.33 5.84
N SER A 184 0.15 -19.97 4.68
CA SER A 184 1.59 -20.10 4.41
C SER A 184 2.40 -19.03 5.13
N SER A 185 3.67 -19.34 5.45
CA SER A 185 4.65 -18.34 5.89
C SER A 185 4.88 -17.29 4.81
N MET A 186 5.15 -16.05 5.22
CA MET A 186 5.40 -14.91 4.35
C MET A 186 6.90 -14.52 4.30
N GLU A 187 7.79 -15.46 4.62
CA GLU A 187 9.24 -15.22 4.50
C GLU A 187 9.62 -14.83 3.07
N GLY A 188 10.41 -13.75 2.95
CA GLY A 188 10.83 -13.22 1.65
C GLY A 188 9.82 -12.26 1.00
N VAL A 189 8.63 -12.08 1.58
CA VAL A 189 7.67 -11.05 1.17
C VAL A 189 8.05 -9.71 1.82
N HIS A 190 8.12 -8.65 1.02
CA HIS A 190 8.29 -7.27 1.50
C HIS A 190 6.98 -6.53 1.40
N PHE A 191 6.56 -5.89 2.47
CA PHE A 191 5.22 -5.31 2.53
C PHE A 191 5.15 -3.90 3.12
N ALA A 192 4.01 -3.24 2.85
CA ALA A 192 3.57 -2.00 3.46
C ALA A 192 2.05 -2.02 3.64
N VAL A 193 1.54 -1.36 4.68
CA VAL A 193 0.10 -1.29 4.98
C VAL A 193 -0.35 0.16 5.10
N CYS A 194 -1.43 0.50 4.37
CA CYS A 194 -2.19 1.73 4.50
C CYS A 194 -3.57 1.39 5.04
N ALA A 195 -3.82 1.74 6.28
CA ALA A 195 -5.08 1.51 6.97
C ALA A 195 -5.98 2.76 6.85
N LEU A 196 -7.25 2.57 6.51
CA LEU A 196 -8.24 3.62 6.47
C LEU A 196 -9.23 3.44 7.62
N GLY A 197 -9.55 4.54 8.29
CA GLY A 197 -10.52 4.58 9.36
C GLY A 197 -11.28 5.90 9.35
N ASP A 198 -12.16 6.08 10.31
CA ASP A 198 -12.92 7.29 10.54
C ASP A 198 -13.01 7.53 12.03
N THR A 199 -12.35 8.59 12.53
CA THR A 199 -12.39 8.94 13.96
C THR A 199 -13.75 9.53 14.39
N SER A 200 -14.59 9.92 13.43
CA SER A 200 -15.93 10.46 13.71
C SER A 200 -16.97 9.37 14.02
N TYR A 201 -16.58 8.09 13.92
CA TYR A 201 -17.46 6.94 14.20
C TYR A 201 -17.81 6.78 15.70
N GLU A 202 -17.46 7.74 16.54
CA GLU A 202 -17.75 7.77 17.98
C GLU A 202 -19.24 7.66 18.34
N PHE A 203 -20.15 7.80 17.36
CA PHE A 203 -21.60 7.81 17.57
C PHE A 203 -22.34 6.54 17.16
N PHE A 204 -21.62 5.49 16.74
CA PHE A 204 -22.29 4.27 16.25
C PHE A 204 -22.96 3.44 17.37
N CYS A 205 -22.66 3.66 18.65
CA CYS A 205 -23.29 2.97 19.77
C CYS A 205 -24.28 3.83 20.60
N GLU A 206 -24.64 5.04 20.17
CA GLU A 206 -25.61 5.86 20.97
C GLU A 206 -27.03 5.30 20.93
N SER A 207 -27.44 4.65 19.84
CA SER A 207 -28.77 3.99 19.79
C SER A 207 -28.88 2.76 20.69
N GLY A 208 -27.76 2.16 21.13
CA GLY A 208 -27.76 1.06 22.11
C GLY A 208 -27.73 1.51 23.57
N LYS A 209 -27.48 2.78 23.85
CA LYS A 209 -27.46 3.33 25.22
C LYS A 209 -28.80 3.88 25.68
N GLU A 210 -29.79 3.92 24.81
CA GLU A 210 -31.17 4.39 25.11
C GLU A 210 -32.18 3.27 25.37
N TRP A 211 -31.75 2.01 25.55
CA TRP A 211 -32.64 0.87 25.89
C TRP A 211 -32.33 0.32 27.27
#